data_48991bd184975a2da53ada8eb7290208
#
_entry.id   48991bd184975a2da53ada8eb7290208
#
_cell.length_a   1.000
_cell.length_b   1.000
_cell.length_c   1.000
_cell.angle_alpha   90.00
_cell.angle_beta   90.00
_cell.angle_gamma   90.00
#
_symmetry.space_group_name_H-M   'P 1'
#
loop_
_entity.id
_entity.type
_entity.pdbx_description
1 polymer ?
#
loop_
_entity_poly.entity_id
_entity_poly.type
_entity_poly.pdbx_seq_one_letter_code
_entity_poly.pdbx_strand_id
1 'polypeptide(L)'
;MSRRARREPRLSIAILSGGVGGARFVRGVVDVAGAEATSVVGNVGDDVEVLGLHLSPDLDSILYALAGLADERRGWGRSDESWRALEAAGVLGGENWFALGDRDLGLHLVRTQALRSGEPLSAVTARLGRALGVDTRLLPATDDRLRTWLETPAGTFPFQEWFVARGHRDEVDAVRFEGQEAARPAPGTLEAIAGADLILFAPSNPYVSLEPILAVRELREALARRRVPCVAVSPLIGGRAVKGPADRMLRRLAGGTSPRHVASCYPGLIDALVVDDADADDLDGLGDVRPIVTRTLMSDADARRHLAEVALGTVAA
;
A
#
# COMPACT_ATOMS: atom_id res chain seq x y z
N MET A 1 -2.30 14.38 -45.95
CA MET A 1 -3.14 14.68 -44.78
C MET A 1 -3.17 13.43 -43.89
N SER A 2 -2.30 13.43 -42.89
CA SER A 2 -2.18 12.31 -41.92
C SER A 2 -3.38 12.31 -40.96
N ARG A 3 -4.18 11.23 -40.96
CA ARG A 3 -5.23 11.00 -39.95
C ARG A 3 -4.53 10.80 -38.60
N ARG A 4 -4.53 11.81 -37.73
CA ARG A 4 -4.28 11.61 -36.32
C ARG A 4 -5.31 10.60 -35.82
N ALA A 5 -4.87 9.37 -35.52
CA ALA A 5 -5.67 8.41 -34.79
C ALA A 5 -6.14 9.08 -33.50
N ARG A 6 -7.45 9.18 -33.28
CA ARG A 6 -8.00 9.57 -31.98
C ARG A 6 -7.53 8.48 -31.00
N ARG A 7 -6.60 8.82 -30.09
CA ARG A 7 -6.34 7.95 -28.92
C ARG A 7 -7.68 7.87 -28.19
N GLU A 8 -8.19 6.67 -28.00
CA GLU A 8 -9.29 6.45 -27.07
C GLU A 8 -8.91 7.02 -25.70
N PRO A 9 -9.83 7.67 -24.98
CA PRO A 9 -9.54 8.19 -23.66
C PRO A 9 -9.07 7.03 -22.78
N ARG A 10 -7.80 7.07 -22.34
CA ARG A 10 -7.26 6.10 -21.41
C ARG A 10 -7.90 6.35 -20.06
N LEU A 11 -8.42 5.30 -19.44
CA LEU A 11 -8.97 5.33 -18.08
C LEU A 11 -7.91 5.82 -17.09
N SER A 12 -8.19 6.91 -16.36
CA SER A 12 -7.29 7.40 -15.30
C SER A 12 -7.60 6.70 -13.99
N ILE A 13 -6.60 6.12 -13.35
CA ILE A 13 -6.76 5.26 -12.17
C ILE A 13 -5.96 5.84 -11.00
N ALA A 14 -6.62 5.98 -9.85
CA ALA A 14 -5.95 6.25 -8.57
C ALA A 14 -5.99 5.00 -7.69
N ILE A 15 -4.84 4.58 -7.16
CA ILE A 15 -4.74 3.41 -6.29
C ILE A 15 -4.23 3.83 -4.92
N LEU A 16 -4.95 3.49 -3.85
CA LEU A 16 -4.44 3.56 -2.49
C LEU A 16 -3.78 2.23 -2.14
N SER A 17 -2.53 2.28 -1.70
CA SER A 17 -1.74 1.06 -1.51
C SER A 17 -0.73 1.18 -0.38
N GLY A 18 -0.54 0.08 0.35
CA GLY A 18 0.56 -0.17 1.26
C GLY A 18 0.84 -1.67 1.34
N GLY A 19 1.98 -2.03 1.90
CA GLY A 19 2.41 -3.41 2.04
C GLY A 19 2.75 -4.12 0.73
N VAL A 20 3.33 -5.30 0.86
CA VAL A 20 3.79 -6.11 -0.28
C VAL A 20 2.64 -6.61 -1.17
N GLY A 21 1.50 -6.99 -0.56
CA GLY A 21 0.30 -7.41 -1.30
C GLY A 21 -0.22 -6.29 -2.19
N GLY A 22 -0.29 -5.07 -1.63
CA GLY A 22 -0.67 -3.87 -2.37
C GLY A 22 0.29 -3.56 -3.52
N ALA A 23 1.60 -3.64 -3.29
CA ALA A 23 2.63 -3.43 -4.31
C ALA A 23 2.51 -4.42 -5.49
N ARG A 24 2.19 -5.70 -5.21
CA ARG A 24 1.93 -6.71 -6.25
C ARG A 24 0.69 -6.36 -7.08
N PHE A 25 -0.38 -5.92 -6.42
CA PHE A 25 -1.60 -5.49 -7.10
C PHE A 25 -1.36 -4.25 -7.98
N VAL A 26 -0.67 -3.24 -7.46
CA VAL A 26 -0.26 -2.05 -8.23
C VAL A 26 0.49 -2.45 -9.50
N ARG A 27 1.44 -3.39 -9.40
CA ARG A 27 2.17 -3.89 -10.57
C ARG A 27 1.21 -4.55 -11.58
N GLY A 28 0.24 -5.34 -11.14
CA GLY A 28 -0.77 -5.95 -12.00
C GLY A 28 -1.62 -4.90 -12.73
N VAL A 29 -2.07 -3.86 -12.03
CA VAL A 29 -2.83 -2.76 -12.65
C VAL A 29 -1.99 -2.01 -13.68
N VAL A 30 -0.73 -1.72 -13.38
CA VAL A 30 0.18 -1.05 -14.34
C VAL A 30 0.46 -1.93 -15.56
N ASP A 31 0.59 -3.24 -15.39
CA ASP A 31 0.78 -4.19 -16.50
C ASP A 31 -0.44 -4.23 -17.46
N VAL A 32 -1.65 -3.93 -16.96
CA VAL A 32 -2.90 -3.93 -17.76
C VAL A 32 -3.21 -2.53 -18.31
N ALA A 33 -3.24 -1.51 -17.46
CA ALA A 33 -3.71 -0.17 -17.82
C ALA A 33 -2.58 0.75 -18.33
N GLY A 34 -1.33 0.45 -17.97
CA GLY A 34 -0.15 1.25 -18.30
C GLY A 34 0.22 2.26 -17.21
N ALA A 35 1.51 2.63 -17.19
CA ALA A 35 2.09 3.51 -16.19
C ALA A 35 1.49 4.93 -16.22
N GLU A 36 1.28 5.49 -17.42
CA GLU A 36 0.74 6.84 -17.59
C GLU A 36 -0.70 7.00 -17.10
N ALA A 37 -1.47 5.90 -17.11
CA ALA A 37 -2.87 5.87 -16.68
C ALA A 37 -3.02 5.72 -15.16
N THR A 38 -1.95 5.36 -14.46
CA THR A 38 -1.99 4.94 -13.06
C THR A 38 -1.25 5.91 -12.16
N SER A 39 -1.92 6.38 -11.12
CA SER A 39 -1.32 7.09 -10.00
C SER A 39 -1.50 6.29 -8.71
N VAL A 40 -0.47 6.20 -7.88
CA VAL A 40 -0.51 5.43 -6.63
C VAL A 40 -0.31 6.38 -5.47
N VAL A 41 -1.22 6.35 -4.50
CA VAL A 41 -1.07 7.01 -3.20
C VAL A 41 -0.60 5.96 -2.21
N GLY A 42 0.66 6.07 -1.78
CA GLY A 42 1.32 5.09 -0.93
C GLY A 42 1.28 5.48 0.55
N ASN A 43 1.16 4.45 1.41
CA ASN A 43 1.26 4.61 2.85
C ASN A 43 2.64 5.11 3.28
N VAL A 44 2.66 6.00 4.27
CA VAL A 44 3.86 6.51 4.95
C VAL A 44 3.78 6.37 6.48
N GLY A 45 2.65 5.82 6.98
CA GLY A 45 2.46 5.60 8.42
C GLY A 45 3.45 4.59 9.01
N ASP A 46 4.04 3.77 8.17
CA ASP A 46 4.99 2.71 8.50
C ASP A 46 6.45 3.15 8.39
N ASP A 47 6.69 4.38 7.95
CA ASP A 47 8.04 4.94 7.84
C ASP A 47 8.74 4.90 9.19
N VAL A 48 10.01 4.53 9.17
CA VAL A 48 10.81 4.32 10.37
C VAL A 48 12.24 4.83 10.18
N GLU A 49 12.89 5.17 11.25
CA GLU A 49 14.33 5.48 11.27
C GLU A 49 15.10 4.31 11.89
N VAL A 50 16.02 3.72 11.12
CA VAL A 50 16.90 2.61 11.56
C VAL A 50 18.33 2.96 11.20
N LEU A 51 19.26 2.82 12.15
CA LEU A 51 20.66 3.24 12.01
C LEU A 51 20.81 4.69 11.49
N GLY A 52 19.88 5.57 11.86
CA GLY A 52 19.83 6.95 11.40
C GLY A 52 19.44 7.13 9.95
N LEU A 53 18.93 6.09 9.28
CA LEU A 53 18.44 6.15 7.92
C LEU A 53 16.91 6.16 7.91
N HIS A 54 16.32 7.03 7.08
CA HIS A 54 14.87 7.07 6.85
C HIS A 54 14.46 5.98 5.86
N LEU A 55 13.62 5.08 6.31
CA LEU A 55 13.02 3.99 5.53
C LEU A 55 11.54 4.29 5.30
N SER A 56 11.06 4.02 4.09
CA SER A 56 9.64 4.09 3.71
C SER A 56 9.22 2.73 3.12
N PRO A 57 9.02 1.69 3.96
CA PRO A 57 8.92 0.30 3.50
C PRO A 57 7.81 0.06 2.49
N ASP A 58 6.67 0.74 2.61
CA ASP A 58 5.54 0.59 1.69
C ASP A 58 5.80 1.26 0.35
N LEU A 59 6.37 2.48 0.34
CA LEU A 59 6.79 3.14 -0.90
C LEU A 59 7.88 2.34 -1.61
N ASP A 60 8.83 1.78 -0.86
CA ASP A 60 9.93 0.98 -1.41
C ASP A 60 9.43 -0.34 -2.01
N SER A 61 8.48 -1.00 -1.35
CA SER A 61 7.83 -2.20 -1.88
C SER A 61 7.16 -1.92 -3.22
N ILE A 62 6.46 -0.79 -3.35
CA ILE A 62 5.82 -0.37 -4.61
C ILE A 62 6.88 -0.03 -5.66
N LEU A 63 7.92 0.73 -5.32
CA LEU A 63 9.02 1.05 -6.25
C LEU A 63 9.70 -0.21 -6.76
N TYR A 64 10.02 -1.16 -5.88
CA TYR A 64 10.67 -2.41 -6.28
C TYR A 64 9.76 -3.28 -7.14
N ALA A 65 8.46 -3.35 -6.84
CA ALA A 65 7.52 -4.08 -7.68
C ALA A 65 7.42 -3.47 -9.08
N LEU A 66 7.32 -2.14 -9.20
CA LEU A 66 7.23 -1.43 -10.46
C LEU A 66 8.54 -1.48 -11.27
N ALA A 67 9.68 -1.42 -10.61
CA ALA A 67 10.99 -1.53 -11.24
C ALA A 67 11.41 -2.96 -11.60
N GLY A 68 10.62 -3.99 -11.22
CA GLY A 68 11.00 -5.39 -11.41
C GLY A 68 12.17 -5.84 -10.51
N LEU A 69 12.37 -5.16 -9.39
CA LEU A 69 13.45 -5.41 -8.42
C LEU A 69 12.97 -6.12 -7.15
N ALA A 70 11.68 -6.37 -6.99
CA ALA A 70 11.15 -7.07 -5.83
C ALA A 70 11.63 -8.52 -5.75
N ASP A 71 11.94 -9.01 -4.54
CA ASP A 71 12.25 -10.43 -4.33
C ASP A 71 10.95 -11.25 -4.21
N GLU A 72 10.53 -11.83 -5.32
CA GLU A 72 9.31 -12.64 -5.37
C GLU A 72 9.40 -13.95 -4.55
N ARG A 73 10.62 -14.50 -4.36
CA ARG A 73 10.83 -15.75 -3.62
C ARG A 73 10.75 -15.52 -2.12
N ARG A 74 11.44 -14.51 -1.60
CA ARG A 74 11.36 -14.10 -0.19
C ARG A 74 10.01 -13.43 0.09
N GLY A 75 9.47 -12.75 -0.92
CA GLY A 75 8.17 -12.10 -0.90
C GLY A 75 8.16 -10.77 -0.12
N TRP A 76 9.32 -10.14 0.06
CA TRP A 76 9.51 -8.78 0.55
C TRP A 76 10.91 -8.26 0.18
N GLY A 77 11.06 -6.94 0.16
CA GLY A 77 12.32 -6.28 -0.10
C GLY A 77 12.82 -6.45 -1.54
N ARG A 78 14.07 -6.05 -1.76
CA ARG A 78 14.72 -6.07 -3.06
C ARG A 78 15.38 -7.41 -3.33
N SER A 79 15.38 -7.86 -4.60
CA SER A 79 16.12 -9.03 -5.07
C SER A 79 17.63 -8.78 -5.10
N ASP A 80 18.40 -9.85 -5.21
CA ASP A 80 19.86 -9.84 -5.32
C ASP A 80 20.57 -9.07 -4.19
N GLU A 81 20.08 -9.18 -2.96
CA GLU A 81 20.67 -8.55 -1.80
C GLU A 81 21.77 -9.39 -1.17
N SER A 82 22.76 -8.70 -0.60
CA SER A 82 23.67 -9.20 0.43
C SER A 82 23.45 -8.39 1.72
N TRP A 83 23.99 -8.86 2.84
CA TRP A 83 23.70 -8.33 4.18
C TRP A 83 24.98 -7.94 4.94
N ARG A 84 26.06 -7.70 4.22
CA ARG A 84 27.39 -7.49 4.77
C ARG A 84 27.49 -6.25 5.65
N ALA A 85 26.85 -5.16 5.22
CA ALA A 85 26.83 -3.91 6.00
C ALA A 85 26.07 -4.09 7.31
N LEU A 86 24.90 -4.75 7.26
CA LEU A 86 24.08 -5.02 8.45
C LEU A 86 24.77 -5.97 9.43
N GLU A 87 25.42 -7.03 8.91
CA GLU A 87 26.22 -7.94 9.73
C GLU A 87 27.38 -7.21 10.42
N ALA A 88 28.11 -6.37 9.67
CA ALA A 88 29.19 -5.56 10.24
C ALA A 88 28.70 -4.58 11.30
N ALA A 89 27.55 -3.90 11.05
CA ALA A 89 26.93 -3.01 12.03
C ALA A 89 26.57 -3.76 13.32
N GLY A 90 25.98 -4.95 13.20
CA GLY A 90 25.64 -5.80 14.36
C GLY A 90 26.86 -6.21 15.18
N VAL A 91 27.98 -6.57 14.55
CA VAL A 91 29.25 -6.88 15.23
C VAL A 91 29.77 -5.67 16.04
N LEU A 92 29.53 -4.47 15.53
CA LEU A 92 29.93 -3.21 16.19
C LEU A 92 28.91 -2.72 17.26
N GLY A 93 27.85 -3.49 17.52
CA GLY A 93 26.81 -3.16 18.50
C GLY A 93 25.70 -2.27 17.96
N GLY A 94 25.60 -2.11 16.64
CA GLY A 94 24.49 -1.41 15.98
C GLY A 94 23.21 -2.25 15.94
N GLU A 95 22.09 -1.58 15.73
CA GLU A 95 20.78 -2.22 15.53
C GLU A 95 20.79 -3.12 14.29
N ASN A 96 20.25 -4.33 14.41
CA ASN A 96 20.16 -5.31 13.30
C ASN A 96 18.80 -6.04 13.22
N TRP A 97 17.80 -5.54 13.94
CA TRP A 97 16.47 -6.14 13.97
C TRP A 97 15.68 -5.92 12.67
N PHE A 98 15.98 -4.84 11.94
CA PHE A 98 15.37 -4.57 10.64
C PHE A 98 16.34 -5.01 9.54
N ALA A 99 15.89 -5.91 8.69
CA ALA A 99 16.72 -6.48 7.63
C ALA A 99 16.92 -5.45 6.49
N LEU A 100 18.12 -4.86 6.42
CA LEU A 100 18.55 -3.92 5.39
C LEU A 100 19.57 -4.58 4.48
N GLY A 101 19.24 -4.77 3.21
CA GLY A 101 20.15 -5.26 2.20
C GLY A 101 21.15 -4.19 1.77
N ASP A 102 22.31 -4.61 1.24
CA ASP A 102 23.38 -3.68 0.86
C ASP A 102 22.97 -2.73 -0.28
N ARG A 103 22.13 -3.20 -1.22
CA ARG A 103 21.60 -2.38 -2.31
C ARG A 103 20.44 -1.50 -1.83
N ASP A 104 19.62 -2.01 -0.93
CA ASP A 104 18.55 -1.28 -0.28
C ASP A 104 19.08 -0.10 0.54
N LEU A 105 20.21 -0.31 1.26
CA LEU A 105 20.94 0.76 1.93
C LEU A 105 21.27 1.93 1.02
N GLY A 106 21.63 1.67 -0.26
CA GLY A 106 21.91 2.73 -1.23
C GLY A 106 20.71 3.67 -1.44
N LEU A 107 19.50 3.11 -1.52
CA LEU A 107 18.26 3.89 -1.65
C LEU A 107 17.99 4.70 -0.37
N HIS A 108 18.14 4.09 0.80
CA HIS A 108 17.90 4.76 2.09
C HIS A 108 18.92 5.88 2.36
N LEU A 109 20.18 5.70 1.99
CA LEU A 109 21.21 6.74 2.09
C LEU A 109 20.84 7.97 1.27
N VAL A 110 20.46 7.77 -0.01
CA VAL A 110 20.07 8.86 -0.90
C VAL A 110 18.81 9.56 -0.41
N ARG A 111 17.79 8.80 0.04
CA ARG A 111 16.57 9.36 0.63
C ARG A 111 16.89 10.18 1.88
N THR A 112 17.62 9.61 2.81
CA THR A 112 17.94 10.27 4.08
C THR A 112 18.73 11.56 3.87
N GLN A 113 19.72 11.55 2.97
CA GLN A 113 20.47 12.75 2.63
C GLN A 113 19.57 13.85 2.08
N ALA A 114 18.65 13.51 1.16
CA ALA A 114 17.74 14.46 0.54
C ALA A 114 16.76 15.07 1.56
N LEU A 115 16.14 14.21 2.40
CA LEU A 115 15.22 14.67 3.44
C LEU A 115 15.93 15.58 4.45
N ARG A 116 17.17 15.27 4.84
CA ARG A 116 17.98 16.12 5.72
C ARG A 116 18.37 17.46 5.09
N SER A 117 18.43 17.52 3.75
CA SER A 117 18.65 18.79 3.04
C SER A 117 17.37 19.61 2.82
N GLY A 118 16.23 19.11 3.33
CA GLY A 118 14.94 19.80 3.25
C GLY A 118 14.09 19.46 2.02
N GLU A 119 14.49 18.48 1.19
CA GLU A 119 13.63 18.01 0.11
C GLU A 119 12.41 17.26 0.69
N PRO A 120 11.17 17.52 0.22
CA PRO A 120 9.99 16.77 0.68
C PRO A 120 10.03 15.33 0.16
N LEU A 121 9.41 14.40 0.91
CA LEU A 121 9.37 12.97 0.59
C LEU A 121 8.80 12.70 -0.79
N SER A 122 7.80 13.47 -1.22
CA SER A 122 7.18 13.37 -2.55
C SER A 122 8.19 13.65 -3.69
N ALA A 123 9.02 14.67 -3.56
CA ALA A 123 10.06 14.99 -4.54
C ALA A 123 11.15 13.92 -4.57
N VAL A 124 11.57 13.44 -3.39
CA VAL A 124 12.56 12.36 -3.26
C VAL A 124 12.02 11.07 -3.88
N THR A 125 10.78 10.67 -3.56
CA THR A 125 10.13 9.48 -4.11
C THR A 125 10.04 9.54 -5.64
N ALA A 126 9.62 10.66 -6.21
CA ALA A 126 9.56 10.85 -7.65
C ALA A 126 10.96 10.77 -8.31
N ARG A 127 12.00 11.31 -7.66
CA ARG A 127 13.39 11.22 -8.14
C ARG A 127 13.92 9.79 -8.11
N LEU A 128 13.69 9.07 -7.03
CA LEU A 128 14.07 7.65 -6.89
C LEU A 128 13.34 6.78 -7.91
N GLY A 129 12.03 7.01 -8.12
CA GLY A 129 11.24 6.30 -9.13
C GLY A 129 11.86 6.47 -10.53
N ARG A 130 12.14 7.71 -10.95
CA ARG A 130 12.80 7.96 -12.25
C ARG A 130 14.15 7.27 -12.37
N ALA A 131 14.97 7.30 -11.31
CA ALA A 131 16.28 6.63 -11.30
C ALA A 131 16.18 5.12 -11.43
N LEU A 132 15.07 4.52 -10.98
CA LEU A 132 14.77 3.09 -11.11
C LEU A 132 13.96 2.74 -12.37
N GLY A 133 13.72 3.70 -13.27
CA GLY A 133 12.95 3.49 -14.51
C GLY A 133 11.45 3.30 -14.29
N VAL A 134 10.91 3.82 -13.20
CA VAL A 134 9.48 3.78 -12.88
C VAL A 134 8.79 5.04 -13.43
N ASP A 135 7.90 4.86 -14.40
CA ASP A 135 7.14 5.95 -15.03
C ASP A 135 5.79 6.19 -14.31
N THR A 136 5.31 5.23 -13.52
CA THR A 136 4.08 5.37 -12.74
C THR A 136 4.24 6.44 -11.66
N ARG A 137 3.25 7.31 -11.50
CA ARG A 137 3.24 8.33 -10.44
C ARG A 137 3.03 7.66 -9.08
N LEU A 138 4.10 7.52 -8.31
CA LEU A 138 4.03 7.10 -6.91
C LEU A 138 4.11 8.34 -6.02
N LEU A 139 3.06 8.56 -5.25
CA LEU A 139 2.86 9.71 -4.39
C LEU A 139 2.77 9.23 -2.93
N PRO A 140 3.60 9.69 -1.99
CA PRO A 140 3.35 9.46 -0.58
C PRO A 140 2.01 10.10 -0.19
N ALA A 141 1.28 9.54 0.76
CA ALA A 141 0.02 10.12 1.21
C ALA A 141 0.20 11.54 1.77
N THR A 142 1.32 11.78 2.42
CA THR A 142 1.72 13.08 2.98
C THR A 142 3.24 13.22 2.99
N ASP A 143 3.73 14.46 2.93
CA ASP A 143 5.14 14.79 3.20
C ASP A 143 5.39 15.05 4.70
N ASP A 144 4.31 15.19 5.47
CA ASP A 144 4.39 15.42 6.91
C ASP A 144 4.66 14.12 7.68
N ARG A 145 5.20 14.28 8.89
CA ARG A 145 5.43 13.13 9.77
C ARG A 145 4.09 12.50 10.19
N LEU A 146 3.87 11.27 9.74
CA LEU A 146 2.75 10.42 10.15
C LEU A 146 3.31 9.07 10.61
N ARG A 147 2.90 8.57 11.79
CA ARG A 147 3.41 7.31 12.34
C ARG A 147 2.30 6.47 12.92
N THR A 148 2.29 5.20 12.54
CA THR A 148 1.34 4.19 13.05
C THR A 148 1.86 3.62 14.37
N TRP A 149 1.03 3.73 15.41
CA TRP A 149 1.24 3.15 16.72
C TRP A 149 0.19 2.10 17.01
N LEU A 150 0.61 1.01 17.65
CA LEU A 150 -0.27 -0.09 18.03
C LEU A 150 -0.33 -0.20 19.55
N GLU A 151 -1.55 -0.22 20.06
CA GLU A 151 -1.81 -0.54 21.47
C GLU A 151 -2.03 -2.03 21.61
N THR A 152 -1.31 -2.64 22.52
CA THR A 152 -1.36 -4.08 22.79
C THR A 152 -1.40 -4.31 24.30
N PRO A 153 -1.79 -5.50 24.77
CA PRO A 153 -1.70 -5.85 26.19
C PRO A 153 -0.26 -5.74 26.77
N ALA A 154 0.76 -5.82 25.89
CA ALA A 154 2.17 -5.72 26.29
C ALA A 154 2.71 -4.28 26.29
N GLY A 155 1.92 -3.30 25.84
CA GLY A 155 2.28 -1.89 25.72
C GLY A 155 1.99 -1.31 24.37
N THR A 156 2.42 -0.06 24.16
CA THR A 156 2.23 0.66 22.89
C THR A 156 3.55 0.68 22.13
N PHE A 157 3.51 0.27 20.86
CA PHE A 157 4.68 0.11 20.01
C PHE A 157 4.51 0.81 18.66
N PRO A 158 5.57 1.41 18.09
CA PRO A 158 5.55 1.81 16.69
C PRO A 158 5.38 0.57 15.81
N PHE A 159 4.71 0.74 14.67
CA PHE A 159 4.32 -0.40 13.81
C PHE A 159 5.50 -1.31 13.45
N GLN A 160 6.63 -0.77 13.01
CA GLN A 160 7.76 -1.60 12.56
C GLN A 160 8.42 -2.38 13.71
N GLU A 161 8.46 -1.81 14.91
CA GLU A 161 8.93 -2.53 16.08
C GLU A 161 8.03 -3.72 16.39
N TRP A 162 6.70 -3.49 16.44
CA TRP A 162 5.74 -4.56 16.65
C TRP A 162 5.77 -5.60 15.53
N PHE A 163 5.85 -5.15 14.27
CA PHE A 163 5.75 -6.04 13.11
C PHE A 163 7.01 -6.88 12.91
N VAL A 164 8.19 -6.24 12.93
CA VAL A 164 9.48 -6.87 12.63
C VAL A 164 10.15 -7.39 13.90
N ALA A 165 10.49 -6.50 14.85
CA ALA A 165 11.27 -6.89 16.01
C ALA A 165 10.52 -7.86 16.94
N ARG A 166 9.21 -7.65 17.12
CA ARG A 166 8.35 -8.51 17.95
C ARG A 166 7.64 -9.62 17.14
N GLY A 167 7.82 -9.66 15.80
CA GLY A 167 7.23 -10.67 14.91
C GLY A 167 5.70 -10.63 14.92
N HIS A 168 5.09 -9.47 15.13
CA HIS A 168 3.64 -9.21 15.22
C HIS A 168 2.87 -10.23 16.06
N ARG A 169 3.45 -10.67 17.19
CA ARG A 169 2.86 -11.73 18.05
C ARG A 169 1.77 -11.20 18.95
N ASP A 170 1.92 -9.95 19.42
CA ASP A 170 0.98 -9.35 20.36
C ASP A 170 -0.36 -9.06 19.66
N GLU A 171 -1.48 -9.26 20.37
CA GLU A 171 -2.81 -8.84 19.92
C GLU A 171 -2.88 -7.31 19.88
N VAL A 172 -3.58 -6.76 18.89
CA VAL A 172 -3.73 -5.32 18.73
C VAL A 172 -5.10 -4.89 19.23
N ASP A 173 -5.14 -4.05 20.25
CA ASP A 173 -6.37 -3.52 20.85
C ASP A 173 -6.83 -2.21 20.20
N ALA A 174 -5.86 -1.39 19.72
CA ALA A 174 -6.15 -0.16 18.99
C ALA A 174 -4.99 0.23 18.07
N VAL A 175 -5.31 1.03 17.06
CA VAL A 175 -4.34 1.65 16.14
C VAL A 175 -4.47 3.16 16.25
N ARG A 176 -3.35 3.87 16.35
CA ARG A 176 -3.29 5.33 16.40
C ARG A 176 -2.30 5.88 15.37
N PHE A 177 -2.58 7.09 14.90
CA PHE A 177 -1.74 7.76 13.92
C PHE A 177 -1.21 9.08 14.52
N GLU A 178 0.04 9.04 14.97
CA GLU A 178 0.74 10.25 15.45
C GLU A 178 0.97 11.19 14.27
N GLY A 179 0.61 12.46 14.44
CA GLY A 179 0.77 13.50 13.43
C GLY A 179 -0.43 13.70 12.50
N GLN A 180 -1.47 12.85 12.55
CA GLN A 180 -2.62 12.90 11.65
C GLN A 180 -3.34 14.26 11.62
N GLU A 181 -3.38 14.99 12.74
CA GLU A 181 -4.06 16.30 12.84
C GLU A 181 -3.37 17.39 12.01
N ALA A 182 -2.05 17.29 11.88
CA ALA A 182 -1.22 18.22 11.12
C ALA A 182 -0.96 17.77 9.68
N ALA A 183 -1.08 16.47 9.40
CA ALA A 183 -0.74 15.89 8.10
C ALA A 183 -1.59 16.48 6.97
N ARG A 184 -0.92 16.95 5.93
CA ARG A 184 -1.53 17.48 4.70
C ARG A 184 -1.23 16.54 3.53
N PRO A 185 -2.14 16.46 2.55
CA PRO A 185 -1.89 15.67 1.35
C PRO A 185 -0.60 16.08 0.66
N ALA A 186 0.24 15.12 0.29
CA ALA A 186 1.41 15.41 -0.52
C ALA A 186 0.99 15.97 -1.90
N PRO A 187 1.83 16.81 -2.53
CA PRO A 187 1.53 17.38 -3.83
C PRO A 187 1.16 16.33 -4.88
N GLY A 188 0.03 16.53 -5.56
CA GLY A 188 -0.46 15.66 -6.61
C GLY A 188 -1.41 14.54 -6.16
N THR A 189 -1.59 14.30 -4.83
CA THR A 189 -2.47 13.23 -4.34
C THR A 189 -3.95 13.58 -4.50
N LEU A 190 -4.36 14.79 -4.16
CA LEU A 190 -5.74 15.23 -4.36
C LEU A 190 -6.09 15.31 -5.84
N GLU A 191 -5.17 15.79 -6.68
CA GLU A 191 -5.34 15.85 -8.12
C GLU A 191 -5.46 14.43 -8.72
N ALA A 192 -4.70 13.46 -8.22
CA ALA A 192 -4.79 12.06 -8.65
C ALA A 192 -6.17 11.47 -8.33
N ILE A 193 -6.70 11.73 -7.13
CA ILE A 193 -8.04 11.27 -6.73
C ILE A 193 -9.13 11.99 -7.53
N ALA A 194 -9.05 13.31 -7.66
CA ALA A 194 -10.07 14.12 -8.35
C ALA A 194 -10.11 13.88 -9.86
N GLY A 195 -8.98 13.56 -10.47
CA GLY A 195 -8.85 13.29 -11.91
C GLY A 195 -9.00 11.82 -12.28
N ALA A 196 -9.26 10.94 -11.33
CA ALA A 196 -9.46 9.52 -11.60
C ALA A 196 -10.85 9.24 -12.19
N ASP A 197 -10.93 8.29 -13.12
CA ASP A 197 -12.18 7.68 -13.58
C ASP A 197 -12.53 6.44 -12.74
N LEU A 198 -11.54 5.86 -12.04
CA LEU A 198 -11.68 4.73 -11.13
C LEU A 198 -10.71 4.87 -9.96
N ILE A 199 -11.19 4.62 -8.75
CA ILE A 199 -10.37 4.54 -7.55
C ILE A 199 -10.30 3.09 -7.08
N LEU A 200 -9.10 2.61 -6.77
CA LEU A 200 -8.86 1.26 -6.28
C LEU A 200 -8.22 1.29 -4.90
N PHE A 201 -8.73 0.48 -3.99
CA PHE A 201 -8.05 0.15 -2.73
C PHE A 201 -7.39 -1.21 -2.91
N ALA A 202 -6.07 -1.24 -2.88
CA ALA A 202 -5.29 -2.46 -3.04
C ALA A 202 -5.61 -3.49 -1.92
N PRO A 203 -5.32 -4.81 -2.12
CA PRO A 203 -5.48 -5.84 -1.09
C PRO A 203 -4.44 -5.68 0.03
N SER A 204 -4.54 -4.58 0.72
CA SER A 204 -3.66 -4.13 1.80
C SER A 204 -4.36 -4.26 3.14
N ASN A 205 -3.60 -4.35 4.24
CA ASN A 205 -4.19 -4.38 5.56
C ASN A 205 -5.00 -3.08 5.81
N PRO A 206 -6.31 -3.17 6.13
CA PRO A 206 -7.14 -2.00 6.33
C PRO A 206 -6.60 -1.03 7.39
N TYR A 207 -6.07 -1.54 8.50
CA TYR A 207 -5.70 -0.75 9.67
C TYR A 207 -4.33 -0.09 9.61
N VAL A 208 -3.34 -0.76 9.01
CA VAL A 208 -1.95 -0.30 9.05
C VAL A 208 -1.39 0.08 7.69
N SER A 209 -2.09 -0.25 6.58
CA SER A 209 -1.64 0.11 5.24
C SER A 209 -2.57 1.12 4.54
N LEU A 210 -3.91 1.01 4.73
CA LEU A 210 -4.86 1.92 4.08
C LEU A 210 -5.35 3.02 5.04
N GLU A 211 -5.66 2.68 6.29
CA GLU A 211 -6.11 3.68 7.25
C GLU A 211 -5.12 4.82 7.49
N PRO A 212 -3.77 4.63 7.50
CA PRO A 212 -2.86 5.77 7.59
C PRO A 212 -2.99 6.76 6.42
N ILE A 213 -3.30 6.28 5.20
CA ILE A 213 -3.60 7.14 4.05
C ILE A 213 -4.90 7.91 4.31
N LEU A 214 -5.90 7.21 4.80
CA LEU A 214 -7.22 7.77 5.13
C LEU A 214 -7.19 8.68 6.36
N ALA A 215 -6.18 8.57 7.22
CA ALA A 215 -5.95 9.45 8.37
C ALA A 215 -5.53 10.86 7.95
N VAL A 216 -5.03 11.04 6.74
CA VAL A 216 -4.89 12.36 6.13
C VAL A 216 -6.28 12.86 5.74
N ARG A 217 -6.82 13.77 6.57
CA ARG A 217 -8.23 14.16 6.54
C ARG A 217 -8.75 14.57 5.16
N GLU A 218 -7.99 15.39 4.44
CA GLU A 218 -8.40 15.90 3.13
C GLU A 218 -8.44 14.79 2.06
N LEU A 219 -7.61 13.74 2.17
CA LEU A 219 -7.69 12.56 1.29
C LEU A 219 -8.97 11.77 1.55
N ARG A 220 -9.30 11.51 2.82
CA ARG A 220 -10.57 10.85 3.20
C ARG A 220 -11.78 11.65 2.71
N GLU A 221 -11.76 12.96 2.88
CA GLU A 221 -12.83 13.84 2.42
C GLU A 221 -12.97 13.87 0.89
N ALA A 222 -11.86 13.87 0.15
CA ALA A 222 -11.86 13.79 -1.31
C ALA A 222 -12.48 12.47 -1.79
N LEU A 223 -12.11 11.36 -1.16
CA LEU A 223 -12.65 10.04 -1.43
C LEU A 223 -14.17 9.96 -1.11
N ALA A 224 -14.59 10.53 0.00
CA ALA A 224 -16.02 10.56 0.37
C ALA A 224 -16.88 11.40 -0.59
N ARG A 225 -16.29 12.43 -1.21
CA ARG A 225 -16.97 13.32 -2.19
C ARG A 225 -16.83 12.87 -3.63
N ARG A 226 -16.14 11.78 -3.89
CA ARG A 226 -15.92 11.24 -5.25
C ARG A 226 -17.24 11.02 -6.00
N ARG A 227 -17.19 11.08 -7.31
CA ARG A 227 -18.30 10.78 -8.22
C ARG A 227 -18.02 9.63 -9.17
N VAL A 228 -16.89 8.96 -8.95
CA VAL A 228 -16.42 7.83 -9.74
C VAL A 228 -16.44 6.57 -8.91
N PRO A 229 -16.52 5.38 -9.52
CA PRO A 229 -16.48 4.11 -8.80
C PRO A 229 -15.23 3.99 -7.93
N CYS A 230 -15.41 3.44 -6.73
CA CYS A 230 -14.32 3.07 -5.84
C CYS A 230 -14.44 1.60 -5.46
N VAL A 231 -13.44 0.81 -5.80
CA VAL A 231 -13.42 -0.64 -5.61
C VAL A 231 -12.29 -1.03 -4.69
N ALA A 232 -12.61 -1.74 -3.63
CA ALA A 232 -11.60 -2.35 -2.77
C ALA A 232 -11.37 -3.82 -3.14
N VAL A 233 -10.15 -4.30 -2.92
CA VAL A 233 -9.83 -5.72 -3.00
C VAL A 233 -9.61 -6.25 -1.59
N SER A 234 -10.26 -7.35 -1.24
CA SER A 234 -10.10 -8.00 0.06
C SER A 234 -8.66 -8.48 0.26
N PRO A 235 -8.02 -8.22 1.42
CA PRO A 235 -6.72 -8.78 1.75
C PRO A 235 -6.79 -10.24 2.24
N LEU A 236 -7.99 -10.82 2.32
CA LEU A 236 -8.23 -12.15 2.86
C LEU A 236 -8.65 -13.14 1.77
N ILE A 237 -8.31 -14.40 2.00
CA ILE A 237 -8.70 -15.57 1.22
C ILE A 237 -9.22 -16.63 2.21
N GLY A 238 -10.50 -16.99 2.12
CA GLY A 238 -11.15 -17.88 3.07
C GLY A 238 -11.05 -17.35 4.51
N GLY A 239 -11.22 -16.03 4.69
CA GLY A 239 -11.14 -15.35 5.98
C GLY A 239 -9.73 -15.31 6.60
N ARG A 240 -8.65 -15.57 5.83
CA ARG A 240 -7.26 -15.59 6.30
C ARG A 240 -6.36 -14.67 5.46
N ALA A 241 -5.44 -14.00 6.11
CA ALA A 241 -4.41 -13.25 5.41
C ALA A 241 -3.39 -14.21 4.76
N VAL A 242 -3.01 -13.93 3.52
CA VAL A 242 -1.95 -14.68 2.83
C VAL A 242 -0.60 -14.43 3.50
N LYS A 243 -0.36 -13.18 3.93
CA LYS A 243 0.81 -12.74 4.69
C LYS A 243 0.41 -11.65 5.69
N GLY A 244 1.15 -11.60 6.80
CA GLY A 244 0.93 -10.57 7.82
C GLY A 244 -0.33 -10.81 8.66
N PRO A 245 -0.69 -9.85 9.51
CA PRO A 245 -1.65 -10.02 10.59
C PRO A 245 -3.08 -9.52 10.27
N ALA A 246 -3.44 -9.28 9.00
CA ALA A 246 -4.70 -8.62 8.65
C ALA A 246 -5.93 -9.35 9.20
N ASP A 247 -5.96 -10.68 9.12
CA ASP A 247 -7.06 -11.50 9.65
C ASP A 247 -7.16 -11.46 11.18
N ARG A 248 -6.03 -11.45 11.88
CA ARG A 248 -6.01 -11.32 13.34
C ARG A 248 -6.50 -9.92 13.78
N MET A 249 -6.00 -8.88 13.11
CA MET A 249 -6.42 -7.51 13.38
C MET A 249 -7.92 -7.33 13.09
N LEU A 250 -8.42 -7.82 11.96
CA LEU A 250 -9.85 -7.76 11.63
C LEU A 250 -10.70 -8.51 12.68
N ARG A 251 -10.29 -9.71 13.09
CA ARG A 251 -10.99 -10.46 14.13
C ARG A 251 -11.07 -9.70 15.44
N ARG A 252 -9.97 -9.04 15.83
CA ARG A 252 -9.90 -8.29 17.09
C ARG A 252 -10.63 -6.96 17.01
N LEU A 253 -10.46 -6.19 15.93
CA LEU A 253 -10.92 -4.81 15.84
C LEU A 253 -12.30 -4.67 15.16
N ALA A 254 -12.63 -5.56 14.21
CA ALA A 254 -13.92 -5.54 13.52
C ALA A 254 -14.87 -6.68 13.96
N GLY A 255 -14.40 -7.62 14.78
CA GLY A 255 -15.20 -8.74 15.30
C GLY A 255 -15.29 -9.95 14.38
N GLY A 256 -14.57 -9.99 13.25
CA GLY A 256 -14.57 -11.12 12.32
C GLY A 256 -13.69 -10.94 11.11
N THR A 257 -13.72 -11.92 10.20
CA THR A 257 -12.85 -11.97 9.01
C THR A 257 -13.63 -12.18 7.71
N SER A 258 -14.96 -12.12 7.74
CA SER A 258 -15.76 -12.20 6.50
C SER A 258 -15.66 -10.92 5.67
N PRO A 259 -16.06 -10.95 4.39
CA PRO A 259 -16.06 -9.77 3.52
C PRO A 259 -16.73 -8.54 4.11
N ARG A 260 -17.83 -8.69 4.88
CA ARG A 260 -18.49 -7.57 5.56
C ARG A 260 -17.59 -6.85 6.57
N HIS A 261 -16.70 -7.59 7.25
CA HIS A 261 -15.77 -6.99 8.21
C HIS A 261 -14.68 -6.20 7.50
N VAL A 262 -14.26 -6.64 6.31
CA VAL A 262 -13.37 -5.85 5.44
C VAL A 262 -14.08 -4.60 4.94
N ALA A 263 -15.30 -4.71 4.44
CA ALA A 263 -16.09 -3.59 3.97
C ALA A 263 -16.36 -2.56 5.08
N SER A 264 -16.59 -3.02 6.31
CA SER A 264 -16.83 -2.14 7.47
C SER A 264 -15.64 -1.24 7.84
N CYS A 265 -14.43 -1.54 7.35
CA CYS A 265 -13.28 -0.66 7.49
C CYS A 265 -13.35 0.59 6.58
N TYR A 266 -14.24 0.61 5.58
CA TYR A 266 -14.33 1.66 4.56
C TYR A 266 -15.75 2.26 4.43
N PRO A 267 -16.39 2.68 5.52
CA PRO A 267 -17.80 3.11 5.49
C PRO A 267 -17.98 4.32 4.56
N GLY A 268 -18.85 4.18 3.53
CA GLY A 268 -19.12 5.21 2.55
C GLY A 268 -17.98 5.51 1.55
N LEU A 269 -16.87 4.75 1.60
CA LEU A 269 -15.71 4.99 0.74
C LEU A 269 -15.60 4.03 -0.43
N ILE A 270 -16.29 2.90 -0.43
CA ILE A 270 -16.23 1.90 -1.50
C ILE A 270 -17.63 1.56 -2.02
N ASP A 271 -17.73 1.28 -3.31
CA ASP A 271 -18.97 0.87 -3.98
C ASP A 271 -18.99 -0.63 -4.27
N ALA A 272 -17.81 -1.25 -4.33
CA ALA A 272 -17.67 -2.69 -4.54
C ALA A 272 -16.47 -3.25 -3.77
N LEU A 273 -16.55 -4.54 -3.42
CA LEU A 273 -15.48 -5.31 -2.81
C LEU A 273 -15.19 -6.56 -3.65
N VAL A 274 -13.98 -6.64 -4.18
CA VAL A 274 -13.49 -7.87 -4.82
C VAL A 274 -13.09 -8.84 -3.71
N VAL A 275 -13.67 -10.04 -3.73
CA VAL A 275 -13.46 -11.11 -2.74
C VAL A 275 -12.98 -12.37 -3.42
N ASP A 276 -12.24 -13.21 -2.68
CA ASP A 276 -11.78 -14.48 -3.22
C ASP A 276 -12.92 -15.49 -3.39
N ASP A 277 -12.79 -16.42 -4.35
CA ASP A 277 -13.72 -17.53 -4.56
C ASP A 277 -13.97 -18.33 -3.28
N ALA A 278 -12.97 -18.42 -2.40
CA ALA A 278 -13.06 -19.11 -1.11
C ALA A 278 -13.98 -18.40 -0.09
N ASP A 279 -14.35 -17.15 -0.33
CA ASP A 279 -15.26 -16.36 0.50
C ASP A 279 -16.65 -16.19 -0.17
N ALA A 280 -16.92 -16.87 -1.30
CA ALA A 280 -18.13 -16.71 -2.10
C ALA A 280 -19.43 -17.01 -1.35
N ASP A 281 -19.37 -17.91 -0.38
CA ASP A 281 -20.54 -18.32 0.43
C ASP A 281 -20.76 -17.43 1.66
N ASP A 282 -19.90 -16.42 1.93
CA ASP A 282 -19.97 -15.53 3.12
C ASP A 282 -20.11 -14.06 2.71
N LEU A 283 -21.08 -13.74 1.83
CA LEU A 283 -21.31 -12.41 1.29
C LEU A 283 -22.40 -11.61 2.03
N ASP A 284 -22.99 -12.18 3.06
CA ASP A 284 -24.06 -11.54 3.83
C ASP A 284 -23.56 -10.31 4.60
N GLY A 285 -24.40 -9.29 4.68
CA GLY A 285 -24.15 -8.08 5.49
C GLY A 285 -23.23 -7.05 4.86
N LEU A 286 -22.99 -7.11 3.55
CA LEU A 286 -22.22 -6.10 2.80
C LEU A 286 -22.99 -4.77 2.59
N GLY A 287 -24.30 -4.72 2.88
CA GLY A 287 -25.11 -3.53 2.66
C GLY A 287 -25.14 -3.10 1.19
N ASP A 288 -24.82 -1.83 0.94
CA ASP A 288 -24.79 -1.29 -0.43
C ASP A 288 -23.50 -1.61 -1.20
N VAL A 289 -22.52 -2.30 -0.58
CA VAL A 289 -21.26 -2.66 -1.22
C VAL A 289 -21.46 -3.90 -2.09
N ARG A 290 -21.27 -3.76 -3.41
CA ARG A 290 -21.43 -4.86 -4.37
C ARG A 290 -20.26 -5.85 -4.28
N PRO A 291 -20.49 -7.14 -4.00
CA PRO A 291 -19.44 -8.15 -4.05
C PRO A 291 -19.07 -8.49 -5.50
N ILE A 292 -17.78 -8.75 -5.72
CA ILE A 292 -17.24 -9.23 -6.99
C ILE A 292 -16.35 -10.43 -6.65
N VAL A 293 -16.85 -11.63 -7.00
CA VAL A 293 -16.16 -12.88 -6.66
C VAL A 293 -15.18 -13.27 -7.77
N THR A 294 -13.94 -13.53 -7.41
CA THR A 294 -12.89 -14.01 -8.32
C THR A 294 -11.72 -14.58 -7.53
N ARG A 295 -10.79 -15.24 -8.19
CA ARG A 295 -9.50 -15.60 -7.57
C ARG A 295 -8.66 -14.36 -7.30
N THR A 296 -8.30 -14.14 -6.03
CA THR A 296 -7.52 -12.96 -5.62
C THR A 296 -6.05 -13.27 -5.29
N LEU A 297 -5.67 -14.56 -5.22
CA LEU A 297 -4.29 -14.95 -4.97
C LEU A 297 -3.38 -14.58 -6.15
N MET A 298 -2.49 -13.65 -5.95
CA MET A 298 -1.50 -13.20 -6.94
C MET A 298 -0.23 -14.08 -6.89
N SER A 299 -0.34 -15.36 -7.27
CA SER A 299 0.77 -16.32 -7.25
C SER A 299 1.88 -15.97 -8.24
N ASP A 300 1.53 -15.44 -9.38
CA ASP A 300 2.39 -15.14 -10.53
C ASP A 300 1.91 -13.89 -11.29
N ALA A 301 2.52 -13.60 -12.43
CA ALA A 301 2.20 -12.42 -13.24
C ALA A 301 0.80 -12.50 -13.88
N ASP A 302 0.36 -13.69 -14.28
CA ASP A 302 -0.94 -13.87 -14.92
C ASP A 302 -2.07 -13.73 -13.88
N ALA A 303 -1.89 -14.29 -12.69
CA ALA A 303 -2.83 -14.11 -11.59
C ALA A 303 -2.94 -12.64 -11.15
N ARG A 304 -1.82 -11.88 -11.12
CA ARG A 304 -1.82 -10.44 -10.86
C ARG A 304 -2.61 -9.67 -11.93
N ARG A 305 -2.39 -9.99 -13.21
CA ARG A 305 -3.12 -9.37 -14.32
C ARG A 305 -4.60 -9.68 -14.27
N HIS A 306 -4.97 -10.94 -14.05
CA HIS A 306 -6.36 -11.33 -13.92
C HIS A 306 -7.09 -10.53 -12.83
N LEU A 307 -6.52 -10.43 -11.63
CA LEU A 307 -7.13 -9.64 -10.55
C LEU A 307 -7.26 -8.15 -10.92
N ALA A 308 -6.25 -7.59 -11.59
CA ALA A 308 -6.30 -6.23 -12.08
C ALA A 308 -7.39 -6.03 -13.14
N GLU A 309 -7.52 -6.93 -14.10
CA GLU A 309 -8.56 -6.90 -15.14
C GLU A 309 -9.96 -6.93 -14.54
N VAL A 310 -10.20 -7.79 -13.53
CA VAL A 310 -11.47 -7.85 -12.81
C VAL A 310 -11.75 -6.52 -12.09
N ALA A 311 -10.78 -5.98 -11.38
CA ALA A 311 -10.94 -4.70 -10.66
C ALA A 311 -11.19 -3.53 -11.64
N LEU A 312 -10.50 -3.50 -12.78
CA LEU A 312 -10.67 -2.48 -13.83
C LEU A 312 -11.99 -2.61 -14.57
N GLY A 313 -12.46 -3.84 -14.80
CA GLY A 313 -13.73 -4.13 -15.50
C GLY A 313 -14.98 -3.63 -14.77
N THR A 314 -14.85 -3.21 -13.52
CA THR A 314 -15.98 -2.69 -12.71
C THR A 314 -16.54 -1.37 -13.22
N VAL A 315 -15.82 -0.63 -14.03
CA VAL A 315 -16.24 0.66 -14.65
C VAL A 315 -17.14 0.43 -15.85
N ALA A 316 -17.06 -0.73 -16.51
CA ALA A 316 -17.78 -1.03 -17.73
C ALA A 316 -19.16 -1.71 -17.48
N ALA A 317 -19.49 -1.97 -16.23
CA ALA A 317 -20.72 -2.60 -15.77
C ALA A 317 -21.60 -1.63 -14.99
#